data_a073a111beb8388540489de1d2cfbe95
#
_entry.id   a073a111beb8388540489de1d2cfbe95
#
_cell.length_a   1.000
_cell.length_b   1.000
_cell.length_c   1.000
_cell.angle_alpha   90.00
_cell.angle_beta   90.00
_cell.angle_gamma   90.00
#
_symmetry.space_group_name_H-M   'P 1'
#
loop_
_entity.id
_entity.type
_entity.pdbx_description
1 polymer ?
#
loop_
_entity_poly.entity_id
_entity_poly.type
_entity_poly.pdbx_seq_one_letter_code
_entity_poly.pdbx_strand_id
1 'polypeptide(L)'
;ILSKSDFKIAKAAFKAVDKKKWQTAIKLSKKAKDKMVFKMINWLYLIEPRNAASFYDYLTFINNNPNYPRISRLKYLAEHKINLQTNSPRSIMKWFEPNEPLSSFGKIKLGETYIFQGNNDKGAQLIKEGWVKAKLTKSNLRYLRKKYKKIITVTDNIKRADWHAWQGKHWDVQRMLRYLPKDETALYRARQLLMSKSYGVDNAIAKVPAKYKNDIGLKYDRLKWRRRRGRLDPSLEILFSV
;
A
#
# COMPACT_ATOMS: atom_id res chain seq x y z
N ILE A 1 27.75 17.24 21.99
CA ILE A 1 27.18 16.96 23.33
C ILE A 1 26.16 18.05 23.62
N LEU A 2 24.91 17.66 23.99
CA LEU A 2 23.85 18.62 24.33
C LEU A 2 24.18 19.39 25.59
N SER A 3 23.77 20.67 25.65
CA SER A 3 23.78 21.43 26.89
C SER A 3 22.87 20.78 27.95
N LYS A 4 23.11 21.06 29.24
CA LYS A 4 22.25 20.56 30.32
C LYS A 4 20.77 20.94 30.12
N SER A 5 20.50 22.15 29.58
CA SER A 5 19.15 22.62 29.24
C SER A 5 18.55 21.80 28.12
N ASP A 6 19.26 21.67 26.99
CA ASP A 6 18.77 20.91 25.84
C ASP A 6 18.60 19.42 26.14
N PHE A 7 19.46 18.87 27.01
CA PHE A 7 19.28 17.49 27.48
C PHE A 7 17.96 17.29 28.25
N LYS A 8 17.59 18.22 29.16
CA LYS A 8 16.30 18.17 29.86
C LYS A 8 15.12 18.22 28.87
N ILE A 9 15.22 19.11 27.88
CA ILE A 9 14.19 19.25 26.83
C ILE A 9 14.11 17.96 25.99
N ALA A 10 15.24 17.43 25.54
CA ALA A 10 15.29 16.19 24.77
C ALA A 10 14.68 15.04 25.57
N LYS A 11 15.08 14.84 26.84
CA LYS A 11 14.51 13.80 27.72
C LYS A 11 13.00 13.92 27.84
N ALA A 12 12.45 15.12 28.02
CA ALA A 12 11.01 15.34 28.08
C ALA A 12 10.30 15.05 26.74
N ALA A 13 10.92 15.45 25.61
CA ALA A 13 10.40 15.21 24.27
C ALA A 13 10.37 13.70 23.96
N PHE A 14 11.44 12.95 24.25
CA PHE A 14 11.47 11.50 24.05
C PHE A 14 10.47 10.76 24.95
N LYS A 15 10.32 11.19 26.22
CA LYS A 15 9.26 10.65 27.09
C LYS A 15 7.84 10.87 26.51
N ALA A 16 7.63 11.95 25.78
CA ALA A 16 6.38 12.20 25.06
C ALA A 16 6.25 11.29 23.82
N VAL A 17 7.34 11.01 23.09
CA VAL A 17 7.38 10.04 21.98
C VAL A 17 6.98 8.63 22.46
N ASP A 18 7.55 8.15 23.55
CA ASP A 18 7.25 6.83 24.13
C ASP A 18 5.75 6.68 24.45
N LYS A 19 5.12 7.79 24.85
CA LYS A 19 3.68 7.86 25.10
C LYS A 19 2.85 8.17 23.85
N LYS A 20 3.46 8.19 22.66
CA LYS A 20 2.85 8.57 21.38
C LYS A 20 2.17 9.96 21.37
N LYS A 21 2.58 10.85 22.26
CA LYS A 21 2.11 12.24 22.36
C LYS A 21 2.91 13.13 21.39
N TRP A 22 2.77 12.88 20.08
CA TRP A 22 3.57 13.47 19.03
C TRP A 22 3.56 15.00 19.00
N GLN A 23 2.39 15.63 19.15
CA GLN A 23 2.29 17.09 19.17
C GLN A 23 3.06 17.71 20.36
N THR A 24 2.98 17.06 21.53
CA THR A 24 3.75 17.48 22.70
C THR A 24 5.25 17.31 22.47
N ALA A 25 5.66 16.16 21.90
CA ALA A 25 7.07 15.90 21.61
C ALA A 25 7.66 16.95 20.64
N ILE A 26 6.93 17.25 19.55
CA ILE A 26 7.31 18.27 18.57
C ILE A 26 7.39 19.67 19.22
N LYS A 27 6.37 20.05 20.01
CA LYS A 27 6.35 21.34 20.71
C LYS A 27 7.51 21.50 21.68
N LEU A 28 7.81 20.45 22.44
CA LEU A 28 8.95 20.45 23.37
C LEU A 28 10.28 20.55 22.61
N SER A 29 10.51 19.71 21.61
CA SER A 29 11.77 19.66 20.86
C SER A 29 12.12 20.99 20.15
N LYS A 30 11.12 21.77 19.76
CA LYS A 30 11.33 23.12 19.17
C LYS A 30 11.91 24.13 20.16
N LYS A 31 11.84 23.88 21.47
CA LYS A 31 12.40 24.77 22.49
C LYS A 31 13.91 24.57 22.69
N ALA A 32 14.48 23.46 22.20
CA ALA A 32 15.90 23.23 22.29
C ALA A 32 16.67 24.22 21.38
N LYS A 33 17.80 24.72 21.86
CA LYS A 33 18.73 25.55 21.06
C LYS A 33 19.39 24.69 19.99
N ASP A 34 19.77 23.47 20.34
CA ASP A 34 20.28 22.49 19.38
C ASP A 34 19.16 21.96 18.49
N LYS A 35 19.23 22.34 17.21
CA LYS A 35 18.26 21.95 16.18
C LYS A 35 18.22 20.45 15.92
N MET A 36 19.23 19.68 16.32
CA MET A 36 19.28 18.24 16.19
C MET A 36 18.17 17.55 16.99
N VAL A 37 17.82 18.10 18.18
CA VAL A 37 16.73 17.57 19.01
C VAL A 37 15.40 17.59 18.24
N PHE A 38 15.06 18.73 17.65
CA PHE A 38 13.84 18.85 16.82
C PHE A 38 13.91 17.97 15.57
N LYS A 39 15.06 17.95 14.88
CA LYS A 39 15.24 17.14 13.68
C LYS A 39 14.97 15.65 13.94
N MET A 40 15.53 15.12 15.04
CA MET A 40 15.36 13.71 15.42
C MET A 40 13.90 13.39 15.78
N ILE A 41 13.24 14.21 16.59
CA ILE A 41 11.83 14.02 16.96
C ILE A 41 10.92 14.11 15.73
N ASN A 42 11.18 15.07 14.82
CA ASN A 42 10.41 15.21 13.58
C ASN A 42 10.58 13.99 12.66
N TRP A 43 11.81 13.49 12.53
CA TRP A 43 12.08 12.26 11.78
C TRP A 43 11.34 11.06 12.35
N LEU A 44 11.37 10.85 13.67
CA LEU A 44 10.61 9.78 14.32
C LEU A 44 9.11 9.92 14.05
N TYR A 45 8.58 11.12 14.11
CA TYR A 45 7.18 11.40 13.79
C TYR A 45 6.83 11.06 12.34
N LEU A 46 7.67 11.47 11.39
CA LEU A 46 7.45 11.22 9.97
C LEU A 46 7.53 9.72 9.61
N ILE A 47 8.33 8.92 10.32
CA ILE A 47 8.40 7.47 10.13
C ILE A 47 7.17 6.74 10.72
N GLU A 48 6.53 7.32 11.73
CA GLU A 48 5.38 6.70 12.39
C GLU A 48 4.24 6.45 11.38
N PRO A 49 3.73 5.21 11.25
CA PRO A 49 2.59 4.93 10.39
C PRO A 49 1.36 5.73 10.83
N ARG A 50 0.61 6.26 9.87
CA ARG A 50 -0.64 7.00 10.11
C ARG A 50 -0.47 8.34 10.86
N ASN A 51 0.73 8.92 10.87
CA ASN A 51 0.90 10.28 11.36
C ASN A 51 0.02 11.29 10.59
N ALA A 52 -0.20 12.46 11.16
CA ALA A 52 -1.02 13.52 10.56
C ALA A 52 -0.18 14.50 9.69
N ALA A 53 1.10 14.20 9.43
CA ALA A 53 1.95 15.05 8.59
C ALA A 53 1.40 15.14 7.16
N SER A 54 1.51 16.31 6.56
CA SER A 54 1.17 16.59 5.17
C SER A 54 2.26 16.12 4.21
N PHE A 55 1.96 16.11 2.91
CA PHE A 55 2.97 15.89 1.87
C PHE A 55 4.11 16.91 1.96
N TYR A 56 3.80 18.18 2.21
CA TYR A 56 4.80 19.24 2.31
C TYR A 56 5.73 19.11 3.53
N ASP A 57 5.25 18.55 4.65
CA ASP A 57 6.11 18.27 5.80
C ASP A 57 7.19 17.24 5.45
N TYR A 58 6.82 16.19 4.70
CA TYR A 58 7.78 15.23 4.17
C TYR A 58 8.75 15.88 3.18
N LEU A 59 8.25 16.67 2.26
CA LEU A 59 9.04 17.35 1.23
C LEU A 59 10.11 18.24 1.88
N THR A 60 9.69 19.07 2.84
CA THR A 60 10.59 19.96 3.59
C THR A 60 11.67 19.18 4.33
N PHE A 61 11.29 18.09 5.01
CA PHE A 61 12.28 17.29 5.74
C PHE A 61 13.28 16.62 4.80
N ILE A 62 12.81 16.00 3.72
CA ILE A 62 13.63 15.26 2.76
C ILE A 62 14.61 16.21 2.04
N ASN A 63 14.12 17.35 1.56
CA ASN A 63 14.96 18.33 0.85
C ASN A 63 16.07 18.90 1.74
N ASN A 64 15.76 19.17 3.02
CA ASN A 64 16.73 19.68 3.98
C ASN A 64 17.66 18.60 4.55
N ASN A 65 17.39 17.32 4.31
CA ASN A 65 18.12 16.20 4.90
C ASN A 65 18.20 15.01 3.92
N PRO A 66 18.80 15.17 2.72
CA PRO A 66 18.73 14.14 1.66
C PRO A 66 19.38 12.81 2.04
N ASN A 67 20.37 12.84 2.93
CA ASN A 67 21.14 11.67 3.38
C ASN A 67 20.72 11.17 4.77
N TYR A 68 19.53 11.58 5.26
CA TYR A 68 19.09 11.15 6.59
C TYR A 68 18.71 9.65 6.62
N PRO A 69 18.89 8.98 7.76
CA PRO A 69 18.54 7.55 7.86
C PRO A 69 17.11 7.24 7.37
N ARG A 70 16.96 6.14 6.63
CA ARG A 70 15.67 5.67 6.11
C ARG A 70 14.94 6.66 5.19
N ILE A 71 15.67 7.49 4.45
CA ILE A 71 15.10 8.49 3.55
C ILE A 71 14.16 7.85 2.50
N SER A 72 14.49 6.66 1.97
CA SER A 72 13.63 5.94 1.03
C SER A 72 12.28 5.57 1.67
N ARG A 73 12.26 5.28 2.97
CA ARG A 73 11.02 5.04 3.70
C ARG A 73 10.18 6.31 3.83
N LEU A 74 10.82 7.45 4.08
CA LEU A 74 10.13 8.74 4.12
C LEU A 74 9.55 9.09 2.75
N LYS A 75 10.31 8.89 1.66
CA LYS A 75 9.82 9.08 0.28
C LYS A 75 8.59 8.22 0.01
N TYR A 76 8.63 6.94 0.36
CA TYR A 76 7.48 6.03 0.23
C TYR A 76 6.25 6.53 1.01
N LEU A 77 6.43 7.02 2.24
CA LEU A 77 5.34 7.52 3.06
C LEU A 77 4.80 8.86 2.52
N ALA A 78 5.66 9.72 1.99
CA ALA A 78 5.28 10.98 1.34
C ALA A 78 4.31 10.75 0.18
N GLU A 79 4.56 9.74 -0.67
CA GLU A 79 3.65 9.40 -1.77
C GLU A 79 2.22 9.09 -1.31
N HIS A 80 2.08 8.48 -0.12
CA HIS A 80 0.77 8.19 0.47
C HIS A 80 0.06 9.42 1.06
N LYS A 81 0.74 10.56 1.14
CA LYS A 81 0.19 11.85 1.58
C LYS A 81 -0.20 12.76 0.41
N ILE A 82 0.11 12.38 -0.83
CA ILE A 82 -0.24 13.17 -2.01
C ILE A 82 -1.76 13.23 -2.17
N ASN A 83 -2.27 14.46 -2.23
CA ASN A 83 -3.68 14.77 -2.47
C ASN A 83 -3.79 15.95 -3.44
N LEU A 84 -4.37 15.73 -4.64
CA LEU A 84 -4.49 16.76 -5.65
C LEU A 84 -5.44 17.91 -5.27
N GLN A 85 -6.23 17.77 -4.22
CA GLN A 85 -7.06 18.87 -3.70
C GLN A 85 -6.25 19.88 -2.89
N THR A 86 -5.13 19.44 -2.28
CA THR A 86 -4.32 20.26 -1.36
C THR A 86 -2.88 20.43 -1.84
N ASN A 87 -2.43 19.62 -2.79
CA ASN A 87 -1.08 19.69 -3.34
C ASN A 87 -1.14 20.14 -4.81
N SER A 88 -0.33 21.12 -5.16
CA SER A 88 -0.28 21.60 -6.54
C SER A 88 0.27 20.53 -7.49
N PRO A 89 -0.30 20.39 -8.69
CA PRO A 89 0.20 19.46 -9.71
C PRO A 89 1.69 19.68 -10.01
N ARG A 90 2.13 20.95 -10.05
CA ARG A 90 3.54 21.28 -10.24
C ARG A 90 4.46 20.71 -9.14
N SER A 91 4.04 20.78 -7.88
CA SER A 91 4.80 20.20 -6.77
C SER A 91 4.87 18.68 -6.82
N ILE A 92 3.77 18.04 -7.25
CA ILE A 92 3.73 16.59 -7.43
C ILE A 92 4.62 16.16 -8.59
N MET A 93 4.57 16.84 -9.73
CA MET A 93 5.44 16.56 -10.87
C MET A 93 6.91 16.69 -10.48
N LYS A 94 7.29 17.82 -9.87
CA LYS A 94 8.67 18.06 -9.40
C LYS A 94 9.17 16.98 -8.42
N TRP A 95 8.25 16.41 -7.62
CA TRP A 95 8.58 15.31 -6.72
C TRP A 95 8.96 14.04 -7.48
N PHE A 96 8.26 13.73 -8.58
CA PHE A 96 8.48 12.52 -9.36
C PHE A 96 9.50 12.69 -10.53
N GLU A 97 9.89 13.91 -10.90
CA GLU A 97 10.85 14.15 -11.97
C GLU A 97 12.20 13.43 -11.78
N PRO A 98 12.84 13.47 -10.60
CA PRO A 98 14.13 12.81 -10.40
C PRO A 98 14.00 11.32 -10.07
N ASN A 99 12.80 10.81 -9.79
CA ASN A 99 12.60 9.44 -9.33
C ASN A 99 11.26 8.89 -9.80
N GLU A 100 11.25 7.64 -10.20
CA GLU A 100 9.99 6.91 -10.37
C GLU A 100 9.25 6.72 -9.02
N PRO A 101 7.91 6.62 -9.06
CA PRO A 101 7.13 6.34 -7.86
C PRO A 101 7.56 5.04 -7.16
N LEU A 102 7.91 5.12 -5.88
CA LEU A 102 8.28 3.98 -5.05
C LEU A 102 7.09 3.09 -4.70
N SER A 103 5.90 3.64 -4.75
CA SER A 103 4.67 2.91 -4.42
C SER A 103 3.70 2.89 -5.60
N SER A 104 2.92 1.81 -5.69
CA SER A 104 1.83 1.74 -6.67
C SER A 104 0.74 2.78 -6.39
N PHE A 105 0.61 3.28 -5.16
CA PHE A 105 -0.25 4.42 -4.86
C PHE A 105 0.33 5.72 -5.42
N GLY A 106 1.66 5.92 -5.31
CA GLY A 106 2.38 7.02 -5.95
C GLY A 106 2.20 7.02 -7.47
N LYS A 107 2.26 5.84 -8.13
CA LYS A 107 1.93 5.72 -9.57
C LYS A 107 0.54 6.24 -9.89
N ILE A 108 -0.47 5.86 -9.08
CA ILE A 108 -1.84 6.39 -9.26
C ILE A 108 -1.83 7.92 -9.11
N LYS A 109 -1.15 8.47 -8.12
CA LYS A 109 -1.11 9.91 -7.89
C LYS A 109 -0.41 10.68 -9.00
N LEU A 110 0.67 10.13 -9.52
CA LEU A 110 1.33 10.67 -10.71
C LEU A 110 0.40 10.60 -11.94
N GLY A 111 -0.28 9.48 -12.15
CA GLY A 111 -1.27 9.32 -13.22
C GLY A 111 -2.43 10.32 -13.10
N GLU A 112 -2.95 10.55 -11.89
CA GLU A 112 -3.95 11.58 -11.61
C GLU A 112 -3.44 12.98 -12.00
N THR A 113 -2.17 13.26 -11.74
CA THR A 113 -1.53 14.54 -12.07
C THR A 113 -1.39 14.72 -13.58
N TYR A 114 -1.00 13.68 -14.31
CA TYR A 114 -0.94 13.72 -15.78
C TYR A 114 -2.32 13.95 -16.41
N ILE A 115 -3.38 13.30 -15.91
CA ILE A 115 -4.75 13.56 -16.39
C ILE A 115 -5.16 15.00 -16.13
N PHE A 116 -4.83 15.54 -14.96
CA PHE A 116 -5.13 16.92 -14.63
C PHE A 116 -4.42 17.92 -15.57
N GLN A 117 -3.25 17.56 -16.10
CA GLN A 117 -2.50 18.36 -17.08
C GLN A 117 -2.89 18.08 -18.55
N GLY A 118 -3.93 17.26 -18.78
CA GLY A 118 -4.41 16.93 -20.13
C GLY A 118 -3.71 15.74 -20.79
N ASN A 119 -2.66 15.16 -20.18
CA ASN A 119 -2.01 13.96 -20.71
C ASN A 119 -2.75 12.69 -20.26
N ASN A 120 -3.89 12.45 -20.92
CA ASN A 120 -4.83 11.40 -20.52
C ASN A 120 -4.28 10.00 -20.72
N ASP A 121 -3.55 9.73 -21.81
CA ASP A 121 -3.05 8.38 -22.13
C ASP A 121 -2.01 7.91 -21.11
N LYS A 122 -0.99 8.73 -20.87
CA LYS A 122 0.05 8.46 -19.85
C LYS A 122 -0.55 8.34 -18.46
N GLY A 123 -1.49 9.23 -18.14
CA GLY A 123 -2.21 9.19 -16.86
C GLY A 123 -3.03 7.91 -16.69
N ALA A 124 -3.76 7.49 -17.72
CA ALA A 124 -4.55 6.25 -17.70
C ALA A 124 -3.67 5.01 -17.56
N GLN A 125 -2.54 4.95 -18.25
CA GLN A 125 -1.57 3.86 -18.13
C GLN A 125 -1.07 3.72 -16.68
N LEU A 126 -0.57 4.81 -16.08
CA LEU A 126 -0.05 4.82 -14.72
C LEU A 126 -1.12 4.44 -13.67
N ILE A 127 -2.38 4.88 -13.88
CA ILE A 127 -3.48 4.51 -13.01
C ILE A 127 -3.75 3.00 -13.09
N LYS A 128 -3.78 2.40 -14.28
CA LYS A 128 -3.96 0.94 -14.46
C LYS A 128 -2.83 0.15 -13.82
N GLU A 129 -1.58 0.52 -14.06
CA GLU A 129 -0.41 -0.12 -13.44
C GLU A 129 -0.45 -0.04 -11.91
N GLY A 130 -0.70 1.16 -11.39
CA GLY A 130 -0.80 1.39 -9.96
C GLY A 130 -1.99 0.65 -9.33
N TRP A 131 -3.13 0.61 -10.04
CA TRP A 131 -4.34 -0.08 -9.57
C TRP A 131 -4.10 -1.53 -9.19
N VAL A 132 -3.37 -2.27 -10.02
CA VAL A 132 -3.14 -3.71 -9.81
C VAL A 132 -2.49 -3.98 -8.46
N LYS A 133 -1.47 -3.22 -8.08
CA LYS A 133 -0.61 -3.52 -6.92
C LYS A 133 -0.81 -2.59 -5.71
N ALA A 134 -1.57 -1.48 -5.85
CA ALA A 134 -1.70 -0.50 -4.79
C ALA A 134 -2.38 -1.07 -3.54
N LYS A 135 -1.78 -0.81 -2.38
CA LYS A 135 -2.40 -1.06 -1.09
C LYS A 135 -3.40 0.06 -0.80
N LEU A 136 -4.68 -0.25 -0.90
CA LEU A 136 -5.76 0.72 -0.78
C LEU A 136 -6.63 0.45 0.45
N THR A 137 -7.07 1.53 1.11
CA THR A 137 -8.15 1.46 2.09
C THR A 137 -9.48 1.20 1.37
N LYS A 138 -10.52 0.78 2.11
CA LYS A 138 -11.87 0.59 1.54
C LYS A 138 -12.39 1.87 0.87
N SER A 139 -12.13 3.04 1.47
CA SER A 139 -12.55 4.35 0.93
C SER A 139 -11.80 4.69 -0.36
N ASN A 140 -10.48 4.55 -0.39
CA ASN A 140 -9.67 4.80 -1.58
C ASN A 140 -10.03 3.85 -2.72
N LEU A 141 -10.29 2.57 -2.43
CA LEU A 141 -10.74 1.60 -3.43
C LEU A 141 -12.06 2.04 -4.09
N ARG A 142 -13.05 2.45 -3.29
CA ARG A 142 -14.34 2.94 -3.81
C ARG A 142 -14.19 4.22 -4.62
N TYR A 143 -13.42 5.18 -4.07
CA TYR A 143 -13.17 6.47 -4.73
C TYR A 143 -12.53 6.28 -6.10
N LEU A 144 -11.41 5.56 -6.18
CA LEU A 144 -10.69 5.34 -7.44
C LEU A 144 -11.55 4.61 -8.47
N ARG A 145 -12.30 3.60 -8.06
CA ARG A 145 -13.21 2.90 -8.97
C ARG A 145 -14.33 3.79 -9.50
N LYS A 146 -14.91 4.64 -8.65
CA LYS A 146 -15.96 5.58 -9.09
C LYS A 146 -15.37 6.61 -10.05
N LYS A 147 -14.25 7.20 -9.68
CA LYS A 147 -13.59 8.28 -10.44
C LYS A 147 -13.07 7.78 -11.80
N TYR A 148 -12.43 6.62 -11.82
CA TYR A 148 -11.75 6.08 -13.00
C TYR A 148 -12.47 4.86 -13.62
N LYS A 149 -13.80 4.81 -13.52
CA LYS A 149 -14.61 3.70 -14.08
C LYS A 149 -14.43 3.50 -15.58
N LYS A 150 -14.08 4.56 -16.32
CA LYS A 150 -13.79 4.49 -17.77
C LYS A 150 -12.36 4.03 -18.07
N ILE A 151 -11.44 4.12 -17.13
CA ILE A 151 -10.03 3.77 -17.27
C ILE A 151 -9.78 2.36 -16.73
N ILE A 152 -10.26 2.05 -15.51
CA ILE A 152 -10.08 0.76 -14.86
C ILE A 152 -11.06 -0.25 -15.44
N THR A 153 -10.56 -1.18 -16.22
CA THR A 153 -11.33 -2.20 -16.92
C THR A 153 -11.63 -3.42 -16.04
N VAL A 154 -12.46 -4.34 -16.53
CA VAL A 154 -12.70 -5.64 -15.90
C VAL A 154 -11.40 -6.44 -15.83
N THR A 155 -10.60 -6.42 -16.89
CA THR A 155 -9.28 -7.08 -16.94
C THR A 155 -8.35 -6.54 -15.85
N ASP A 156 -8.33 -5.24 -15.59
CA ASP A 156 -7.52 -4.64 -14.52
C ASP A 156 -7.98 -5.08 -13.13
N ASN A 157 -9.29 -5.32 -12.95
CA ASN A 157 -9.84 -5.86 -11.72
C ASN A 157 -9.43 -7.32 -11.51
N ILE A 158 -9.44 -8.13 -12.58
CA ILE A 158 -8.97 -9.53 -12.54
C ILE A 158 -7.48 -9.57 -12.17
N LYS A 159 -6.64 -8.78 -12.87
CA LYS A 159 -5.20 -8.66 -12.56
C LYS A 159 -4.95 -8.26 -11.10
N ARG A 160 -5.76 -7.33 -10.57
CA ARG A 160 -5.67 -6.93 -9.16
C ARG A 160 -6.03 -8.07 -8.21
N ALA A 161 -7.11 -8.79 -8.48
CA ALA A 161 -7.53 -9.92 -7.66
C ALA A 161 -6.45 -11.02 -7.66
N ASP A 162 -5.89 -11.32 -8.83
CA ASP A 162 -4.83 -12.30 -9.00
C ASP A 162 -3.57 -11.91 -8.23
N TRP A 163 -3.09 -10.67 -8.42
CA TRP A 163 -1.91 -10.19 -7.69
C TRP A 163 -2.09 -10.29 -6.17
N HIS A 164 -3.27 -9.90 -5.65
CA HIS A 164 -3.55 -10.02 -4.22
C HIS A 164 -3.63 -11.48 -3.75
N ALA A 165 -4.15 -12.39 -4.59
CA ALA A 165 -4.17 -13.81 -4.28
C ALA A 165 -2.75 -14.39 -4.16
N TRP A 166 -1.87 -14.09 -5.10
CA TRP A 166 -0.45 -14.50 -5.03
C TRP A 166 0.27 -13.93 -3.81
N GLN A 167 -0.12 -12.74 -3.33
CA GLN A 167 0.41 -12.14 -2.09
C GLN A 167 -0.25 -12.71 -0.80
N GLY A 168 -1.17 -13.64 -0.89
CA GLY A 168 -1.90 -14.19 0.27
C GLY A 168 -2.83 -13.17 0.95
N LYS A 169 -3.24 -12.11 0.25
CA LYS A 169 -4.06 -11.00 0.77
C LYS A 169 -5.55 -11.31 0.70
N HIS A 170 -6.03 -12.33 1.42
CA HIS A 170 -7.39 -12.84 1.31
C HIS A 170 -8.49 -11.77 1.48
N TRP A 171 -8.30 -10.77 2.37
CA TRP A 171 -9.27 -9.68 2.52
C TRP A 171 -9.31 -8.73 1.31
N ASP A 172 -8.16 -8.51 0.65
CA ASP A 172 -8.11 -7.69 -0.56
C ASP A 172 -8.75 -8.42 -1.74
N VAL A 173 -8.53 -9.73 -1.87
CA VAL A 173 -9.24 -10.59 -2.83
C VAL A 173 -10.74 -10.54 -2.59
N GLN A 174 -11.20 -10.73 -1.36
CA GLN A 174 -12.62 -10.69 -1.02
C GLN A 174 -13.28 -9.37 -1.41
N ARG A 175 -12.58 -8.25 -1.26
CA ARG A 175 -13.10 -6.93 -1.69
C ARG A 175 -13.25 -6.82 -3.19
N MET A 176 -12.47 -7.58 -3.96
CA MET A 176 -12.52 -7.56 -5.42
C MET A 176 -13.64 -8.43 -6.00
N LEU A 177 -14.10 -9.48 -5.32
CA LEU A 177 -15.04 -10.48 -5.86
C LEU A 177 -16.28 -9.87 -6.52
N ARG A 178 -16.87 -8.83 -5.93
CA ARG A 178 -18.06 -8.13 -6.49
C ARG A 178 -17.80 -7.33 -7.77
N TYR A 179 -16.54 -7.24 -8.20
CA TYR A 179 -16.13 -6.48 -9.37
C TYR A 179 -15.62 -7.37 -10.50
N LEU A 180 -15.67 -8.67 -10.29
CA LEU A 180 -15.23 -9.69 -11.24
C LEU A 180 -16.45 -10.29 -11.96
N PRO A 181 -16.28 -10.80 -13.19
CA PRO A 181 -17.26 -11.63 -13.83
C PRO A 181 -17.53 -12.91 -13.03
N LYS A 182 -18.63 -13.60 -13.34
CA LYS A 182 -19.11 -14.78 -12.56
C LYS A 182 -18.07 -15.88 -12.44
N ASP A 183 -17.39 -16.21 -13.52
CA ASP A 183 -16.41 -17.31 -13.56
C ASP A 183 -15.16 -17.00 -12.74
N GLU A 184 -14.61 -15.78 -12.92
CA GLU A 184 -13.48 -15.29 -12.15
C GLU A 184 -13.83 -15.12 -10.66
N THR A 185 -15.07 -14.71 -10.37
CA THR A 185 -15.58 -14.66 -8.99
C THR A 185 -15.53 -16.03 -8.33
N ALA A 186 -15.93 -17.11 -9.03
CA ALA A 186 -15.87 -18.46 -8.50
C ALA A 186 -14.41 -18.89 -8.24
N LEU A 187 -13.50 -18.67 -9.19
CA LEU A 187 -12.08 -18.96 -9.03
C LEU A 187 -11.48 -18.23 -7.83
N TYR A 188 -11.59 -16.89 -7.80
CA TYR A 188 -10.95 -16.10 -6.75
C TYR A 188 -11.66 -16.26 -5.38
N ARG A 189 -12.93 -16.67 -5.35
CA ARG A 189 -13.60 -17.06 -4.10
C ARG A 189 -12.99 -18.34 -3.54
N ALA A 190 -12.76 -19.35 -4.36
CA ALA A 190 -12.09 -20.59 -3.92
C ALA A 190 -10.67 -20.29 -3.41
N ARG A 191 -9.88 -19.52 -4.16
CA ARG A 191 -8.53 -19.08 -3.74
C ARG A 191 -8.56 -18.30 -2.43
N GLN A 192 -9.52 -17.39 -2.25
CA GLN A 192 -9.67 -16.58 -1.04
C GLN A 192 -9.96 -17.46 0.20
N LEU A 193 -10.84 -18.46 0.07
CA LEU A 193 -11.15 -19.39 1.17
C LEU A 193 -9.97 -20.30 1.52
N LEU A 194 -9.21 -20.77 0.52
CA LEU A 194 -7.98 -21.53 0.72
C LEU A 194 -6.91 -20.75 1.49
N MET A 195 -6.84 -19.44 1.31
CA MET A 195 -5.91 -18.54 2.04
C MET A 195 -6.38 -18.25 3.47
N SER A 196 -7.68 -18.27 3.72
CA SER A 196 -8.27 -18.02 5.03
C SER A 196 -8.44 -19.33 5.84
N LYS A 197 -8.76 -19.20 7.13
CA LYS A 197 -9.13 -20.35 7.97
C LYS A 197 -10.63 -20.68 7.91
N SER A 198 -11.32 -20.25 6.84
CA SER A 198 -12.77 -20.36 6.70
C SER A 198 -13.22 -21.74 6.29
N TYR A 199 -14.49 -22.07 6.60
CA TYR A 199 -15.18 -23.27 6.12
C TYR A 199 -15.63 -23.11 4.66
N GLY A 200 -16.07 -24.23 4.04
CA GLY A 200 -16.69 -24.21 2.72
C GLY A 200 -15.70 -24.21 1.55
N VAL A 201 -14.45 -24.60 1.79
CA VAL A 201 -13.39 -24.67 0.78
C VAL A 201 -13.77 -25.63 -0.34
N ASP A 202 -14.21 -26.87 -0.01
CA ASP A 202 -14.50 -27.91 -1.00
C ASP A 202 -15.71 -27.51 -1.89
N ASN A 203 -16.74 -26.93 -1.29
CA ASN A 203 -17.89 -26.40 -2.04
C ASN A 203 -17.47 -25.24 -2.97
N ALA A 204 -16.58 -24.38 -2.54
CA ALA A 204 -16.07 -23.29 -3.39
C ALA A 204 -15.24 -23.83 -4.55
N ILE A 205 -14.40 -24.85 -4.32
CA ILE A 205 -13.62 -25.51 -5.39
C ILE A 205 -14.53 -26.21 -6.39
N ALA A 206 -15.58 -26.89 -5.91
CA ALA A 206 -16.55 -27.57 -6.79
C ALA A 206 -17.25 -26.58 -7.74
N LYS A 207 -17.48 -25.34 -7.31
CA LYS A 207 -18.10 -24.27 -8.11
C LYS A 207 -17.16 -23.61 -9.12
N VAL A 208 -15.86 -23.91 -9.11
CA VAL A 208 -14.90 -23.35 -10.09
C VAL A 208 -15.21 -23.93 -11.47
N PRO A 209 -15.39 -23.08 -12.51
CA PRO A 209 -15.64 -23.53 -13.88
C PRO A 209 -14.54 -24.44 -14.41
N ALA A 210 -14.89 -25.36 -15.30
CA ALA A 210 -13.95 -26.33 -15.88
C ALA A 210 -12.68 -25.70 -16.45
N LYS A 211 -12.81 -24.57 -17.14
CA LYS A 211 -11.68 -23.82 -17.72
C LYS A 211 -10.65 -23.35 -16.71
N TYR A 212 -11.02 -23.24 -15.42
CA TYR A 212 -10.11 -22.79 -14.33
C TYR A 212 -9.74 -23.92 -13.34
N LYS A 213 -10.19 -25.14 -13.53
CA LYS A 213 -9.82 -26.25 -12.63
C LYS A 213 -8.32 -26.51 -12.58
N ASN A 214 -7.63 -26.23 -13.70
CA ASN A 214 -6.17 -26.36 -13.82
C ASN A 214 -5.41 -25.05 -13.59
N ASP A 215 -6.07 -23.98 -13.08
CA ASP A 215 -5.40 -22.72 -12.77
C ASP A 215 -4.26 -22.95 -11.77
N ILE A 216 -3.06 -22.48 -12.14
CA ILE A 216 -1.84 -22.66 -11.36
C ILE A 216 -1.97 -22.02 -9.97
N GLY A 217 -2.59 -20.84 -9.88
CA GLY A 217 -2.81 -20.15 -8.60
C GLY A 217 -3.76 -20.92 -7.70
N LEU A 218 -4.81 -21.56 -8.26
CA LEU A 218 -5.73 -22.43 -7.51
C LEU A 218 -4.99 -23.68 -7.00
N LYS A 219 -4.20 -24.34 -7.85
CA LYS A 219 -3.37 -25.51 -7.45
C LYS A 219 -2.41 -25.13 -6.34
N TYR A 220 -1.70 -24.01 -6.48
CA TYR A 220 -0.79 -23.50 -5.46
C TYR A 220 -1.46 -23.22 -4.11
N ASP A 221 -2.62 -22.54 -4.12
CA ASP A 221 -3.37 -22.26 -2.90
C ASP A 221 -3.90 -23.54 -2.24
N ARG A 222 -4.33 -24.54 -3.04
CA ARG A 222 -4.74 -25.89 -2.56
C ARG A 222 -3.56 -26.62 -1.91
N LEU A 223 -2.39 -26.61 -2.55
CA LEU A 223 -1.18 -27.21 -2.01
C LEU A 223 -0.81 -26.61 -0.65
N LYS A 224 -0.78 -25.29 -0.56
CA LYS A 224 -0.50 -24.57 0.71
C LYS A 224 -1.52 -24.88 1.79
N TRP A 225 -2.78 -24.96 1.43
CA TRP A 225 -3.86 -25.26 2.36
C TRP A 225 -3.77 -26.69 2.92
N ARG A 226 -3.53 -27.70 2.05
CA ARG A 226 -3.34 -29.10 2.45
C ARG A 226 -2.10 -29.25 3.34
N ARG A 227 -0.97 -28.71 2.97
CA ARG A 227 0.26 -28.70 3.77
C ARG A 227 0.05 -28.16 5.18
N ARG A 228 -0.65 -27.03 5.30
CA ARG A 228 -0.95 -26.42 6.62
C ARG A 228 -1.86 -27.27 7.51
N ARG A 229 -2.51 -28.27 6.95
CA ARG A 229 -3.40 -29.24 7.65
C ARG A 229 -2.75 -30.61 7.84
N GLY A 230 -1.48 -30.76 7.57
CA GLY A 230 -0.75 -32.02 7.70
C GLY A 230 -1.13 -33.08 6.67
N ARG A 231 -1.83 -32.73 5.58
CA ARG A 231 -2.23 -33.64 4.50
C ARG A 231 -1.13 -33.73 3.46
N LEU A 232 -0.08 -34.53 3.74
CA LEU A 232 1.13 -34.62 2.91
C LEU A 232 0.85 -35.32 1.57
N ASP A 233 0.29 -36.53 1.58
CA ASP A 233 0.06 -37.32 0.35
C ASP A 233 -0.81 -36.57 -0.68
N PRO A 234 -1.99 -36.00 -0.31
CA PRO A 234 -2.74 -35.17 -1.24
C PRO A 234 -2.02 -33.89 -1.68
N SER A 235 -0.98 -33.46 -0.97
CA SER A 235 -0.14 -32.33 -1.39
C SER A 235 0.84 -32.73 -2.48
N LEU A 236 1.41 -33.92 -2.39
CA LEU A 236 2.32 -34.49 -3.40
C LEU A 236 1.57 -34.72 -4.73
N GLU A 237 0.33 -35.26 -4.69
CA GLU A 237 -0.51 -35.39 -5.89
C GLU A 237 -0.66 -34.10 -6.66
N ILE A 238 -0.87 -32.98 -5.97
CA ILE A 238 -0.97 -31.67 -6.62
C ILE A 238 0.39 -31.25 -7.19
N LEU A 239 1.48 -31.48 -6.46
CA LEU A 239 2.83 -31.12 -6.90
C LEU A 239 3.21 -31.82 -8.21
N PHE A 240 2.89 -33.13 -8.32
CA PHE A 240 3.17 -33.91 -9.53
C PHE A 240 2.16 -33.69 -10.67
N SER A 241 1.08 -32.93 -10.44
CA SER A 241 0.07 -32.58 -11.46
C SER A 241 0.33 -31.23 -12.15
N VAL A 242 1.39 -30.56 -11.78
CA VAL A 242 1.84 -29.27 -12.36
C VAL A 242 3.03 -29.57 -13.25
#